data_c49aadce206520f844d1cee7be41d301
#
_entry.id   c49aadce206520f844d1cee7be41d301
#
_cell.length_a   1.000
_cell.length_b   1.000
_cell.length_c   1.000
_cell.angle_alpha   90.00
_cell.angle_beta   90.00
_cell.angle_gamma   90.00
#
_symmetry.space_group_name_H-M   'P 1'
#
loop_
_entity.id
_entity.type
_entity.pdbx_description
1 polymer ?
#
loop_
_entity_poly.entity_id
_entity_poly.type
_entity_poly.pdbx_seq_one_letter_code
_entity_poly.pdbx_strand_id
1 'polypeptide(L)'
;RLGLYSLFVIYFWGATGMWEPSLQTVALMGLSVLLCVFFGFILGVLCSQSDRFENFMKPVLDTMQVMPAFVYLFPALFFFGIGGAPAILATMIYAMPPIIRLTNTGIRQVPAQTIESATSFGSNKLQLLFKIKIPLSLPSIMMGINQVIMMALALVVLACFIGAEAVSYTHLRAHETMV
;
A
#
# COMPACT_ATOMS: atom_id res chain seq x y z
N ARG A 1 14.14 11.49 28.51
CA ARG A 1 14.04 10.03 28.71
C ARG A 1 13.74 9.30 27.39
N LEU A 2 12.77 9.77 26.59
CA LEU A 2 12.45 9.18 25.27
C LEU A 2 13.61 9.22 24.28
N GLY A 3 14.38 10.32 24.22
CA GLY A 3 15.55 10.45 23.35
C GLY A 3 16.70 9.48 23.68
N LEU A 4 16.89 9.16 24.96
CA LEU A 4 17.88 8.16 25.40
C LEU A 4 17.47 6.75 24.98
N TYR A 5 16.17 6.43 25.06
CA TYR A 5 15.63 5.15 24.59
C TYR A 5 15.77 5.00 23.07
N SER A 6 15.47 6.04 22.29
CA SER A 6 15.62 5.99 20.84
C SER A 6 17.08 5.83 20.40
N LEU A 7 18.02 6.53 21.05
CA LEU A 7 19.46 6.37 20.80
C LEU A 7 19.94 4.96 21.17
N PHE A 8 19.49 4.42 22.30
CA PHE A 8 19.84 3.07 22.71
C PHE A 8 19.31 2.01 21.72
N VAL A 9 18.07 2.14 21.26
CA VAL A 9 17.47 1.25 20.27
C VAL A 9 18.23 1.32 18.95
N ILE A 10 18.57 2.52 18.45
CA ILE A 10 19.33 2.71 17.21
C ILE A 10 20.74 2.12 17.34
N TYR A 11 21.41 2.35 18.47
CA TYR A 11 22.74 1.79 18.73
C TYR A 11 22.70 0.26 18.81
N PHE A 12 21.74 -0.29 19.54
CA PHE A 12 21.55 -1.75 19.67
C PHE A 12 21.25 -2.39 18.30
N TRP A 13 20.42 -1.74 17.48
CA TRP A 13 20.11 -2.20 16.12
C TRP A 13 21.33 -2.17 15.19
N GLY A 14 22.16 -1.13 15.30
CA GLY A 14 23.43 -1.06 14.58
C GLY A 14 24.45 -2.11 15.04
N ALA A 15 24.55 -2.34 16.35
CA ALA A 15 25.48 -3.31 16.93
C ALA A 15 25.13 -4.77 16.61
N THR A 16 23.85 -5.08 16.39
CA THR A 16 23.39 -6.43 16.02
C THR A 16 23.51 -6.76 14.53
N GLY A 17 23.98 -5.81 13.69
CA GLY A 17 24.11 -6.01 12.23
C GLY A 17 22.77 -6.11 11.47
N MET A 18 21.65 -5.77 12.13
CA MET A 18 20.30 -5.84 11.55
C MET A 18 19.96 -4.65 10.65
N TRP A 19 20.93 -3.77 10.38
CA TRP A 19 20.71 -2.54 9.60
C TRP A 19 20.35 -2.82 8.13
N GLU A 20 21.12 -3.68 7.46
CA GLU A 20 20.86 -4.00 6.06
C GLU A 20 19.52 -4.72 5.81
N PRO A 21 19.15 -5.78 6.58
CA PRO A 21 17.84 -6.42 6.42
C PRO A 21 16.67 -5.47 6.67
N SER A 22 16.85 -4.54 7.62
CA SER A 22 15.82 -3.54 7.93
C SER A 22 15.65 -2.53 6.80
N LEU A 23 16.73 -2.06 6.20
CA LEU A 23 16.68 -1.15 5.06
C LEU A 23 16.01 -1.81 3.84
N GLN A 24 16.32 -3.07 3.58
CA GLN A 24 15.68 -3.84 2.50
C GLN A 24 14.18 -3.97 2.74
N THR A 25 13.77 -4.29 3.96
CA THR A 25 12.34 -4.39 4.33
C THR A 25 11.62 -3.05 4.15
N VAL A 26 12.23 -1.96 4.62
CA VAL A 26 11.67 -0.60 4.46
C VAL A 26 11.60 -0.20 2.98
N ALA A 27 12.60 -0.54 2.18
CA ALA A 27 12.61 -0.25 0.75
C ALA A 27 11.51 -1.03 0.00
N LEU A 28 11.36 -2.33 0.27
CA LEU A 28 10.29 -3.16 -0.30
C LEU A 28 8.90 -2.66 0.10
N MET A 29 8.73 -2.33 1.37
CA MET A 29 7.49 -1.74 1.88
C MET A 29 7.20 -0.39 1.21
N GLY A 30 8.19 0.50 1.15
CA GLY A 30 8.05 1.82 0.55
C GLY A 30 7.64 1.73 -0.93
N LEU A 31 8.27 0.86 -1.70
CA LEU A 31 7.93 0.63 -3.10
C LEU A 31 6.51 0.06 -3.25
N SER A 32 6.14 -0.93 -2.42
CA SER A 32 4.79 -1.51 -2.44
C SER A 32 3.72 -0.46 -2.12
N VAL A 33 3.94 0.37 -1.11
CA VAL A 33 3.02 1.46 -0.72
C VAL A 33 2.89 2.49 -1.84
N LEU A 34 4.00 2.90 -2.46
CA LEU A 34 3.98 3.85 -3.58
C LEU A 34 3.16 3.32 -4.75
N LEU A 35 3.35 2.06 -5.13
CA LEU A 35 2.57 1.42 -6.19
C LEU A 35 1.10 1.30 -5.82
N CYS A 36 0.77 0.88 -4.58
CA CYS A 36 -0.59 0.83 -4.07
C CYS A 36 -1.28 2.19 -4.14
N VAL A 37 -0.62 3.24 -3.66
CA VAL A 37 -1.18 4.59 -3.64
C VAL A 37 -1.38 5.10 -5.06
N PHE A 38 -0.40 4.91 -5.95
CA PHE A 38 -0.49 5.36 -7.33
C PHE A 38 -1.65 4.70 -8.08
N PHE A 39 -1.69 3.38 -8.13
CA PHE A 39 -2.75 2.66 -8.85
C PHE A 39 -4.09 2.75 -8.12
N GLY A 40 -4.09 2.65 -6.80
CA GLY A 40 -5.31 2.74 -6.00
C GLY A 40 -5.97 4.11 -6.06
N PHE A 41 -5.19 5.19 -6.08
CA PHE A 41 -5.71 6.55 -6.29
C PHE A 41 -6.36 6.70 -7.67
N ILE A 42 -5.70 6.26 -8.74
CA ILE A 42 -6.25 6.32 -10.11
C ILE A 42 -7.57 5.54 -10.18
N LEU A 43 -7.60 4.30 -9.69
CA LEU A 43 -8.80 3.48 -9.67
C LEU A 43 -9.91 4.09 -8.80
N GLY A 44 -9.57 4.68 -7.66
CA GLY A 44 -10.51 5.38 -6.79
C GLY A 44 -11.14 6.59 -7.47
N VAL A 45 -10.35 7.39 -8.19
CA VAL A 45 -10.84 8.50 -9.00
C VAL A 45 -11.76 8.00 -10.11
N LEU A 46 -11.41 6.93 -10.82
CA LEU A 46 -12.26 6.33 -11.86
C LEU A 46 -13.59 5.83 -11.29
N CYS A 47 -13.58 5.18 -10.13
CA CYS A 47 -14.78 4.76 -9.41
C CYS A 47 -15.68 5.95 -9.07
N SER A 48 -15.10 7.08 -8.68
CA SER A 48 -15.86 8.28 -8.33
C SER A 48 -16.57 8.96 -9.51
N GLN A 49 -16.08 8.72 -10.74
CA GLN A 49 -16.63 9.32 -11.96
C GLN A 49 -17.72 8.47 -12.64
N SER A 50 -17.80 7.17 -12.32
CA SER A 50 -18.72 6.24 -12.98
C SER A 50 -19.34 5.26 -11.99
N ASP A 51 -20.68 5.32 -11.84
CA ASP A 51 -21.42 4.40 -10.98
C ASP A 51 -21.36 2.96 -11.50
N ARG A 52 -21.30 2.77 -12.83
CA ARG A 52 -21.13 1.43 -13.41
C ARG A 52 -19.80 0.81 -13.02
N PHE A 53 -18.74 1.59 -13.09
CA PHE A 53 -17.41 1.13 -12.72
C PHE A 53 -17.31 0.86 -11.21
N GLU A 54 -17.87 1.72 -10.38
CA GLU A 54 -17.96 1.50 -8.93
C GLU A 54 -18.69 0.21 -8.59
N ASN A 55 -19.86 -0.01 -9.18
CA ASN A 55 -20.67 -1.22 -8.93
C ASN A 55 -19.98 -2.51 -9.38
N PHE A 56 -19.17 -2.44 -10.43
CA PHE A 56 -18.31 -3.56 -10.85
C PHE A 56 -17.15 -3.77 -9.87
N MET A 57 -16.51 -2.70 -9.40
CA MET A 57 -15.36 -2.78 -8.52
C MET A 57 -15.73 -3.18 -7.07
N LYS A 58 -16.92 -2.85 -6.59
CA LYS A 58 -17.35 -3.20 -5.21
C LYS A 58 -17.16 -4.67 -4.88
N PRO A 59 -17.75 -5.64 -5.62
CA PRO A 59 -17.59 -7.06 -5.29
C PRO A 59 -16.14 -7.53 -5.42
N VAL A 60 -15.36 -6.96 -6.34
CA VAL A 60 -13.91 -7.26 -6.47
C VAL A 60 -13.17 -6.83 -5.21
N LEU A 61 -13.37 -5.59 -4.78
CA LEU A 61 -12.74 -5.06 -3.58
C LEU A 61 -13.19 -5.79 -2.30
N ASP A 62 -14.46 -6.18 -2.23
CA ASP A 62 -15.00 -6.97 -1.11
C ASP A 62 -14.33 -8.34 -1.05
N THR A 63 -14.21 -9.03 -2.18
CA THR A 63 -13.52 -10.32 -2.27
C THR A 63 -12.05 -10.18 -1.85
N MET A 64 -11.36 -9.15 -2.33
CA MET A 64 -9.96 -8.90 -1.98
C MET A 64 -9.76 -8.66 -0.47
N GLN A 65 -10.71 -8.07 0.23
CA GLN A 65 -10.59 -7.79 1.67
C GLN A 65 -10.97 -8.98 2.57
N VAL A 66 -11.83 -9.88 2.08
CA VAL A 66 -12.25 -11.08 2.82
C VAL A 66 -11.17 -12.17 2.75
N MET A 67 -10.39 -12.22 1.67
CA MET A 67 -9.37 -13.23 1.49
C MET A 67 -8.18 -13.00 2.45
N PRO A 68 -7.70 -14.05 3.15
CA PRO A 68 -6.50 -13.95 3.98
C PRO A 68 -5.27 -13.54 3.17
N ALA A 69 -4.37 -12.78 3.78
CA ALA A 69 -3.14 -12.27 3.14
C ALA A 69 -2.29 -13.36 2.46
N PHE A 70 -2.24 -14.55 3.04
CA PHE A 70 -1.51 -15.70 2.49
C PHE A 70 -2.01 -16.16 1.12
N VAL A 71 -3.30 -15.98 0.83
CA VAL A 71 -3.89 -16.37 -0.46
C VAL A 71 -3.29 -15.59 -1.63
N TYR A 72 -2.79 -14.38 -1.39
CA TYR A 72 -2.07 -13.58 -2.38
C TYR A 72 -0.59 -13.92 -2.47
N LEU A 73 0.00 -14.27 -1.33
CA LEU A 73 1.43 -14.52 -1.25
C LEU A 73 1.82 -15.86 -1.90
N PHE A 74 1.05 -16.94 -1.69
CA PHE A 74 1.39 -18.25 -2.25
C PHE A 74 1.43 -18.28 -3.79
N PRO A 75 0.42 -17.80 -4.54
CA PRO A 75 0.52 -17.72 -5.99
C PRO A 75 1.67 -16.84 -6.47
N ALA A 76 1.91 -15.70 -5.80
CA ALA A 76 3.01 -14.82 -6.15
C ALA A 76 4.37 -15.51 -6.00
N LEU A 77 4.57 -16.28 -4.92
CA LEU A 77 5.78 -17.08 -4.71
C LEU A 77 5.91 -18.19 -5.75
N PHE A 78 4.81 -18.82 -6.14
CA PHE A 78 4.81 -19.90 -7.10
C PHE A 78 5.23 -19.43 -8.50
N PHE A 79 4.74 -18.25 -8.93
CA PHE A 79 5.04 -17.71 -10.26
C PHE A 79 6.40 -16.98 -10.34
N PHE A 80 6.80 -16.29 -9.28
CA PHE A 80 7.99 -15.41 -9.29
C PHE A 80 9.15 -15.94 -8.46
N GLY A 81 8.96 -17.08 -7.80
CA GLY A 81 9.98 -17.63 -6.89
C GLY A 81 10.05 -16.84 -5.57
N ILE A 82 11.05 -17.16 -4.76
CA ILE A 82 11.29 -16.52 -3.46
C ILE A 82 12.10 -15.25 -3.68
N GLY A 83 11.61 -14.11 -3.17
CA GLY A 83 12.30 -12.82 -3.32
C GLY A 83 11.42 -11.61 -3.07
N GLY A 84 11.94 -10.43 -3.38
CA GLY A 84 11.23 -9.16 -3.19
C GLY A 84 10.04 -8.95 -4.14
N ALA A 85 10.13 -9.45 -5.37
CA ALA A 85 9.07 -9.25 -6.37
C ALA A 85 7.71 -9.84 -5.97
N PRO A 86 7.60 -11.11 -5.53
CA PRO A 86 6.33 -11.66 -5.07
C PRO A 86 5.79 -10.93 -3.83
N ALA A 87 6.68 -10.50 -2.92
CA ALA A 87 6.28 -9.73 -1.75
C ALA A 87 5.64 -8.38 -2.14
N ILE A 88 6.25 -7.66 -3.10
CA ILE A 88 5.71 -6.38 -3.62
C ILE A 88 4.34 -6.60 -4.27
N LEU A 89 4.22 -7.59 -5.16
CA LEU A 89 2.97 -7.87 -5.88
C LEU A 89 1.84 -8.29 -4.95
N ALA A 90 2.11 -9.21 -4.03
CA ALA A 90 1.13 -9.65 -3.04
C ALA A 90 0.68 -8.48 -2.14
N THR A 91 1.63 -7.66 -1.68
CA THR A 91 1.34 -6.48 -0.86
C THR A 91 0.51 -5.46 -1.63
N MET A 92 0.85 -5.22 -2.90
CA MET A 92 0.12 -4.30 -3.76
C MET A 92 -1.35 -4.72 -3.91
N ILE A 93 -1.61 -5.99 -4.24
CA ILE A 93 -2.96 -6.49 -4.40
C ILE A 93 -3.73 -6.45 -3.08
N TYR A 94 -3.12 -6.91 -1.99
CA TYR A 94 -3.75 -6.99 -0.66
C TYR A 94 -4.06 -5.61 -0.05
N ALA A 95 -3.14 -4.65 -0.18
CA ALA A 95 -3.27 -3.34 0.47
C ALA A 95 -3.98 -2.27 -0.38
N MET A 96 -4.30 -2.55 -1.65
CA MET A 96 -4.92 -1.58 -2.56
C MET A 96 -6.40 -1.23 -2.26
N PRO A 97 -7.26 -2.15 -1.79
CA PRO A 97 -8.70 -1.85 -1.63
C PRO A 97 -9.04 -0.63 -0.77
N PRO A 98 -8.41 -0.37 0.38
CA PRO A 98 -8.73 0.80 1.21
C PRO A 98 -8.55 2.14 0.50
N ILE A 99 -7.44 2.32 -0.24
CA ILE A 99 -7.18 3.59 -0.92
C ILE A 99 -8.18 3.82 -2.05
N ILE A 100 -8.59 2.78 -2.78
CA ILE A 100 -9.62 2.88 -3.81
C ILE A 100 -10.95 3.33 -3.19
N ARG A 101 -11.38 2.69 -2.10
CA ARG A 101 -12.65 2.99 -1.43
C ARG A 101 -12.67 4.39 -0.82
N LEU A 102 -11.62 4.75 -0.08
CA LEU A 102 -11.57 6.03 0.61
C LEU A 102 -11.40 7.20 -0.37
N THR A 103 -10.69 7.00 -1.48
CA THR A 103 -10.63 8.00 -2.57
C THR A 103 -11.99 8.17 -3.23
N ASN A 104 -12.66 7.07 -3.60
CA ASN A 104 -14.00 7.12 -4.21
C ASN A 104 -15.01 7.82 -3.28
N THR A 105 -15.09 7.36 -2.03
CA THR A 105 -16.01 7.92 -1.03
C THR A 105 -15.71 9.38 -0.74
N GLY A 106 -14.44 9.75 -0.55
CA GLY A 106 -14.03 11.12 -0.30
C GLY A 106 -14.44 12.08 -1.42
N ILE A 107 -14.23 11.68 -2.68
CA ILE A 107 -14.62 12.50 -3.84
C ILE A 107 -16.15 12.62 -3.96
N ARG A 108 -16.90 11.58 -3.65
CA ARG A 108 -18.37 11.59 -3.70
C ARG A 108 -19.01 12.35 -2.55
N GLN A 109 -18.35 12.45 -1.41
CA GLN A 109 -18.84 13.17 -0.23
C GLN A 109 -18.64 14.70 -0.30
N VAL A 110 -18.02 15.23 -1.36
CA VAL A 110 -17.89 16.69 -1.55
C VAL A 110 -19.29 17.32 -1.61
N PRO A 111 -19.58 18.36 -0.79
CA PRO A 111 -20.90 18.97 -0.71
C PRO A 111 -21.41 19.48 -2.05
N ALA A 112 -22.67 19.17 -2.38
CA ALA A 112 -23.31 19.59 -3.63
C ALA A 112 -23.30 21.11 -3.81
N GLN A 113 -23.47 21.87 -2.73
CA GLN A 113 -23.41 23.34 -2.75
C GLN A 113 -22.07 23.87 -3.27
N THR A 114 -20.95 23.23 -2.91
CA THR A 114 -19.62 23.60 -3.39
C THR A 114 -19.48 23.30 -4.90
N ILE A 115 -20.06 22.19 -5.34
CA ILE A 115 -20.06 21.79 -6.76
C ILE A 115 -20.91 22.76 -7.58
N GLU A 116 -22.10 23.12 -7.10
CA GLU A 116 -23.03 24.05 -7.74
C GLU A 116 -22.42 25.45 -7.85
N SER A 117 -21.81 25.94 -6.77
CA SER A 117 -21.11 27.24 -6.78
C SER A 117 -20.00 27.25 -7.82
N ALA A 118 -19.16 26.22 -7.87
CA ALA A 118 -18.07 26.15 -8.83
C ALA A 118 -18.56 26.04 -10.28
N THR A 119 -19.66 25.34 -10.53
CA THR A 119 -20.26 25.25 -11.88
C THR A 119 -20.87 26.58 -12.29
N SER A 120 -21.47 27.33 -11.36
CA SER A 120 -21.99 28.69 -11.62
C SER A 120 -20.87 29.68 -12.03
N PHE A 121 -19.65 29.47 -11.55
CA PHE A 121 -18.46 30.22 -12.00
C PHE A 121 -17.85 29.69 -13.31
N GLY A 122 -18.53 28.76 -14.01
CA GLY A 122 -18.09 28.25 -15.30
C GLY A 122 -17.00 27.18 -15.24
N SER A 123 -16.83 26.49 -14.11
CA SER A 123 -15.84 25.41 -13.98
C SER A 123 -16.17 24.23 -14.89
N ASN A 124 -15.18 23.78 -15.68
CA ASN A 124 -15.26 22.55 -16.46
C ASN A 124 -15.16 21.31 -15.54
N LYS A 125 -15.63 20.12 -16.01
CA LYS A 125 -15.59 18.85 -15.26
C LYS A 125 -14.19 18.50 -14.75
N LEU A 126 -13.15 18.71 -15.54
CA LEU A 126 -11.76 18.47 -15.12
C LEU A 126 -11.29 19.45 -14.05
N GLN A 127 -11.64 20.74 -14.20
CA GLN A 127 -11.34 21.75 -13.19
C GLN A 127 -12.06 21.47 -11.88
N LEU A 128 -13.31 21.05 -11.95
CA LEU A 128 -14.09 20.62 -10.79
C LEU A 128 -13.43 19.44 -10.07
N LEU A 129 -12.96 18.43 -10.82
CA LEU A 129 -12.29 17.27 -10.25
C LEU A 129 -10.96 17.65 -9.57
N PHE A 130 -10.04 18.28 -10.33
CA PHE A 130 -8.68 18.51 -9.83
C PHE A 130 -8.55 19.69 -8.87
N LYS A 131 -9.36 20.77 -9.05
CA LYS A 131 -9.25 21.98 -8.23
C LYS A 131 -10.18 21.98 -7.02
N ILE A 132 -11.22 21.16 -7.01
CA ILE A 132 -12.24 21.21 -5.95
C ILE A 132 -12.41 19.84 -5.31
N LYS A 133 -12.82 18.81 -6.06
CA LYS A 133 -13.16 17.52 -5.48
C LYS A 133 -11.96 16.80 -4.86
N ILE A 134 -10.84 16.71 -5.55
CA ILE A 134 -9.62 16.07 -5.04
C ILE A 134 -9.07 16.81 -3.81
N PRO A 135 -8.87 18.13 -3.83
CA PRO A 135 -8.38 18.86 -2.65
C PRO A 135 -9.29 18.75 -1.43
N LEU A 136 -10.61 18.79 -1.62
CA LEU A 136 -11.57 18.65 -0.51
C LEU A 136 -11.65 17.20 0.01
N SER A 137 -11.31 16.22 -0.82
CA SER A 137 -11.26 14.80 -0.42
C SER A 137 -9.92 14.36 0.18
N LEU A 138 -8.91 15.25 0.23
CA LEU A 138 -7.59 14.93 0.76
C LEU A 138 -7.61 14.25 2.15
N PRO A 139 -8.42 14.67 3.13
CA PRO A 139 -8.49 13.98 4.42
C PRO A 139 -8.85 12.51 4.29
N SER A 140 -9.82 12.17 3.44
CA SER A 140 -10.23 10.79 3.17
C SER A 140 -9.15 10.01 2.42
N ILE A 141 -8.48 10.64 1.47
CA ILE A 141 -7.35 10.05 0.71
C ILE A 141 -6.20 9.75 1.67
N MET A 142 -5.85 10.67 2.57
CA MET A 142 -4.81 10.46 3.58
C MET A 142 -5.14 9.32 4.54
N MET A 143 -6.40 9.18 4.93
CA MET A 143 -6.86 8.00 5.67
C MET A 143 -6.63 6.71 4.87
N GLY A 144 -6.91 6.72 3.56
CA GLY A 144 -6.64 5.61 2.66
C GLY A 144 -5.16 5.23 2.62
N ILE A 145 -4.29 6.21 2.47
CA ILE A 145 -2.83 6.02 2.47
C ILE A 145 -2.37 5.42 3.81
N ASN A 146 -2.85 5.94 4.92
CA ASN A 146 -2.51 5.42 6.24
C ASN A 146 -2.92 3.94 6.39
N GLN A 147 -4.11 3.58 5.92
CA GLN A 147 -4.59 2.20 5.92
C GLN A 147 -3.71 1.29 5.04
N VAL A 148 -3.31 1.76 3.86
CA VAL A 148 -2.38 1.04 2.96
C VAL A 148 -1.05 0.76 3.67
N ILE A 149 -0.48 1.75 4.36
CA ILE A 149 0.78 1.59 5.11
C ILE A 149 0.64 0.50 6.17
N MET A 150 -0.45 0.52 6.94
CA MET A 150 -0.70 -0.48 7.99
C MET A 150 -0.83 -1.89 7.41
N MET A 151 -1.59 -2.06 6.32
CA MET A 151 -1.77 -3.36 5.68
C MET A 151 -0.49 -3.85 4.98
N ALA A 152 0.24 -2.95 4.33
CA ALA A 152 1.52 -3.26 3.71
C ALA A 152 2.55 -3.73 4.74
N LEU A 153 2.62 -3.08 5.89
CA LEU A 153 3.50 -3.46 7.00
C LEU A 153 3.18 -4.89 7.49
N ALA A 154 1.90 -5.18 7.68
CA ALA A 154 1.46 -6.52 8.10
C ALA A 154 1.88 -7.61 7.09
N LEU A 155 1.72 -7.38 5.78
CA LEU A 155 2.06 -8.38 4.77
C LEU A 155 3.58 -8.50 4.57
N VAL A 156 4.32 -7.39 4.58
CA VAL A 156 5.79 -7.42 4.45
C VAL A 156 6.42 -8.18 5.60
N VAL A 157 5.93 -8.02 6.83
CA VAL A 157 6.36 -8.82 7.98
C VAL A 157 6.10 -10.31 7.75
N LEU A 158 4.89 -10.67 7.26
CA LEU A 158 4.58 -12.06 6.92
C LEU A 158 5.48 -12.61 5.80
N ALA A 159 5.75 -11.82 4.77
CA ALA A 159 6.63 -12.19 3.67
C ALA A 159 8.08 -12.40 4.14
N CYS A 160 8.55 -11.59 5.10
CA CYS A 160 9.87 -11.75 5.71
C CYS A 160 9.99 -13.09 6.46
N PHE A 161 8.94 -13.53 7.16
CA PHE A 161 8.96 -14.84 7.82
C PHE A 161 9.11 -16.00 6.83
N ILE A 162 8.49 -15.91 5.67
CA ILE A 162 8.58 -16.92 4.62
C ILE A 162 9.91 -16.82 3.85
N GLY A 163 10.40 -15.60 3.63
CA GLY A 163 11.68 -15.33 2.96
C GLY A 163 12.90 -15.48 3.87
N ALA A 164 12.75 -15.34 5.18
CA ALA A 164 13.86 -15.48 6.13
C ALA A 164 14.43 -16.91 6.17
N GLU A 165 13.60 -17.93 5.97
CA GLU A 165 14.09 -19.31 5.83
C GLU A 165 14.96 -19.47 4.57
N ALA A 166 14.61 -18.80 3.45
CA ALA A 166 15.38 -18.89 2.21
C ALA A 166 16.70 -18.12 2.24
N VAL A 167 16.73 -16.96 2.93
CA VAL A 167 17.98 -16.19 3.14
C VAL A 167 18.93 -16.95 4.06
N SER A 168 18.40 -17.67 5.05
CA SER A 168 19.20 -18.55 5.92
C SER A 168 19.89 -19.66 5.13
N TYR A 169 19.19 -20.28 4.18
CA TYR A 169 19.78 -21.32 3.32
C TYR A 169 20.87 -20.79 2.37
N THR A 170 20.73 -19.57 1.87
CA THR A 170 21.76 -18.97 1.01
C THR A 170 23.01 -18.59 1.81
N HIS A 171 22.88 -18.13 3.05
CA HIS A 171 24.04 -17.87 3.92
C HIS A 171 24.74 -19.16 4.38
N LEU A 172 24.02 -20.22 4.66
CA LEU A 172 24.61 -21.53 4.98
C LEU A 172 25.37 -22.09 3.78
N ARG A 173 24.81 -22.00 2.56
CA ARG A 173 25.46 -22.46 1.33
C ARG A 173 26.73 -21.67 0.98
N ALA A 174 26.73 -20.36 1.25
CA ALA A 174 27.92 -19.53 1.06
C ALA A 174 29.06 -19.92 2.03
N HIS A 175 28.71 -20.37 3.25
CA HIS A 175 29.71 -20.88 4.20
C HIS A 175 30.24 -22.28 3.83
N GLU A 176 29.41 -23.14 3.26
CA GLU A 176 29.84 -24.50 2.83
C GLU A 176 30.72 -24.48 1.57
N THR A 177 30.63 -23.42 0.74
CA THR A 177 31.50 -23.29 -0.46
C THR A 177 32.86 -22.64 -0.19
N MET A 178 33.12 -22.20 1.05
CA MET A 178 34.41 -21.63 1.47
C MET A 178 35.28 -22.58 2.33
N VAL A 179 34.89 -23.84 2.47
CA VAL A 179 35.70 -24.93 3.03
C VAL A 179 36.09 -25.89 1.92
#